data_1c32621cef11b29d7e7f2a57d47ede64
#
_entry.id   1c32621cef11b29d7e7f2a57d47ede64
#
_cell.length_a   1.000
_cell.length_b   1.000
_cell.length_c   1.000
_cell.angle_alpha   90.00
_cell.angle_beta   90.00
_cell.angle_gamma   90.00
#
_symmetry.space_group_name_H-M   'P 1'
#
loop_
_entity.id
_entity.type
_entity.pdbx_description
1 polymer ?
#
loop_
_entity_poly.entity_id
_entity_poly.type
_entity_poly.pdbx_seq_one_letter_code
_entity_poly.pdbx_strand_id
1 'polypeptide(L)'
;MSDRQRYRTGDPDLDERLLGLLERAGASKDQDQLFEILVSVVKLAGDEADRLDLKITNAALKEMREAFNLFAPYRDVPKVTIFGSARTLPDDPLYLQTRDLASALAAAGWIIVTGAGPGIMAAGAQGAGPEHSLGVNIRLPFEQPNPAFESDNRLVTMKYFFTRKLMLMKESAGFAVLPGGFGTLDEVFELLTLLQTGKAAPAPIVLVEVPGGTYWRHWEQFVRNEVVARGLVSPEDLSLVRITDDVSAATEEIFGFFRNYHSIRYVGTRLVIRLRAAPTRSELAELNDGFGDICTRGRIESAPPQPAEVSGNDHLDLPRIALHFDRASHGRLRALIDALNGLPSAPPLAAPDPDSAKAAGSPPEVDADADTVTAD
;
A
#
# COMPACT_ATOMS: atom_id res chain seq x y z
N MET A 1 -11.75 29.84 5.88
CA MET A 1 -12.48 29.63 4.62
C MET A 1 -11.81 28.42 3.98
N SER A 2 -12.53 27.31 3.90
CA SER A 2 -11.96 26.01 3.53
C SER A 2 -11.40 26.01 2.10
N ASP A 3 -10.37 25.22 1.87
CA ASP A 3 -9.67 24.97 0.59
C ASP A 3 -10.60 24.48 -0.55
N ARG A 4 -11.90 24.29 -0.27
CA ARG A 4 -12.97 23.90 -1.20
C ARG A 4 -13.22 24.88 -2.35
N GLN A 5 -12.54 26.04 -2.39
CA GLN A 5 -12.74 27.07 -3.42
C GLN A 5 -11.71 27.04 -4.56
N ARG A 6 -10.69 26.14 -4.54
CA ARG A 6 -9.53 26.28 -5.44
C ARG A 6 -9.69 25.63 -6.81
N TYR A 7 -10.48 24.58 -6.95
CA TYR A 7 -10.57 23.85 -8.21
C TYR A 7 -11.96 23.98 -8.84
N ARG A 8 -12.14 24.96 -9.74
CA ARG A 8 -13.38 25.29 -10.43
C ARG A 8 -13.14 25.51 -11.91
N THR A 9 -14.22 25.51 -12.72
CA THR A 9 -14.14 25.78 -14.16
C THR A 9 -13.73 27.22 -14.45
N GLY A 10 -14.03 28.17 -13.57
CA GLY A 10 -13.92 29.60 -13.80
C GLY A 10 -15.22 30.25 -14.28
N ASP A 11 -16.23 29.47 -14.60
CA ASP A 11 -17.59 29.89 -14.96
C ASP A 11 -18.58 29.40 -13.89
N PRO A 12 -19.16 30.32 -13.09
CA PRO A 12 -20.08 29.96 -12.00
C PRO A 12 -21.35 29.24 -12.48
N ASP A 13 -21.90 29.56 -13.66
CA ASP A 13 -23.08 28.91 -14.22
C ASP A 13 -22.78 27.45 -14.62
N LEU A 14 -21.59 27.23 -15.17
CA LEU A 14 -21.14 25.89 -15.49
C LEU A 14 -20.87 25.05 -14.22
N ASP A 15 -20.26 25.64 -13.20
CA ASP A 15 -20.04 24.99 -11.90
C ASP A 15 -21.39 24.55 -11.27
N GLU A 16 -22.43 25.42 -11.30
CA GLU A 16 -23.76 25.09 -10.78
C GLU A 16 -24.40 23.94 -11.55
N ARG A 17 -24.28 23.92 -12.88
CA ARG A 17 -24.78 22.80 -13.72
C ARG A 17 -24.08 21.48 -13.43
N LEU A 18 -22.75 21.48 -13.19
CA LEU A 18 -22.02 20.29 -12.83
C LEU A 18 -22.45 19.76 -11.46
N LEU A 19 -22.66 20.61 -10.48
CA LEU A 19 -23.22 20.22 -9.17
C LEU A 19 -24.63 19.63 -9.31
N GLY A 20 -25.52 20.28 -10.07
CA GLY A 20 -26.85 19.76 -10.34
C GLY A 20 -26.85 18.42 -11.08
N LEU A 21 -25.84 18.14 -11.93
CA LEU A 21 -25.67 16.82 -12.55
C LEU A 21 -25.34 15.75 -11.51
N LEU A 22 -24.44 16.03 -10.56
CA LEU A 22 -24.07 15.10 -9.48
C LEU A 22 -25.25 14.81 -8.55
N GLU A 23 -26.03 15.81 -8.20
CA GLU A 23 -27.25 15.66 -7.40
C GLU A 23 -28.27 14.74 -8.11
N ARG A 24 -28.50 14.95 -9.40
CA ARG A 24 -29.40 14.11 -10.22
C ARG A 24 -28.87 12.69 -10.39
N ALA A 25 -27.54 12.50 -10.36
CA ALA A 25 -26.90 11.19 -10.37
C ALA A 25 -26.96 10.48 -9.01
N GLY A 26 -27.48 11.13 -7.95
CA GLY A 26 -27.60 10.57 -6.61
C GLY A 26 -26.28 10.54 -5.82
N ALA A 27 -25.29 11.35 -6.21
CA ALA A 27 -24.04 11.49 -5.46
C ALA A 27 -24.33 12.16 -4.11
N SER A 28 -24.19 11.41 -3.01
CA SER A 28 -24.44 11.90 -1.65
C SER A 28 -23.21 11.99 -0.78
N LYS A 29 -22.13 11.33 -1.17
CA LYS A 29 -20.85 11.34 -0.48
C LYS A 29 -19.75 11.85 -1.41
N ASP A 30 -18.74 12.52 -0.84
CA ASP A 30 -17.55 12.97 -1.56
C ASP A 30 -17.86 13.75 -2.85
N GLN A 31 -18.94 14.56 -2.83
CA GLN A 31 -19.38 15.35 -3.98
C GLN A 31 -18.30 16.32 -4.46
N ASP A 32 -17.46 16.83 -3.56
CA ASP A 32 -16.32 17.69 -3.86
C ASP A 32 -15.33 16.97 -4.80
N GLN A 33 -14.95 15.72 -4.50
CA GLN A 33 -14.03 14.96 -5.34
C GLN A 33 -14.65 14.63 -6.71
N LEU A 34 -15.91 14.25 -6.75
CA LEU A 34 -16.62 14.02 -8.01
C LEU A 34 -16.73 15.30 -8.85
N PHE A 35 -17.01 16.43 -8.20
CA PHE A 35 -17.05 17.74 -8.85
C PHE A 35 -15.70 18.10 -9.49
N GLU A 36 -14.58 17.92 -8.76
CA GLU A 36 -13.25 18.22 -9.27
C GLU A 36 -12.85 17.32 -10.45
N ILE A 37 -13.31 16.05 -10.46
CA ILE A 37 -13.15 15.16 -11.63
C ILE A 37 -13.87 15.74 -12.84
N LEU A 38 -15.13 16.21 -12.68
CA LEU A 38 -15.89 16.83 -13.77
C LEU A 38 -15.26 18.15 -14.23
N VAL A 39 -14.78 18.97 -13.32
CA VAL A 39 -14.03 20.19 -13.64
C VAL A 39 -12.78 19.87 -14.46
N SER A 40 -12.05 18.82 -14.09
CA SER A 40 -10.87 18.35 -14.86
C SER A 40 -11.24 17.98 -16.29
N VAL A 41 -12.36 17.26 -16.48
CA VAL A 41 -12.85 16.92 -17.82
C VAL A 41 -13.21 18.14 -18.65
N VAL A 42 -13.86 19.15 -18.03
CA VAL A 42 -14.19 20.42 -18.70
C VAL A 42 -12.91 21.19 -19.08
N LYS A 43 -11.93 21.26 -18.18
CA LYS A 43 -10.66 21.93 -18.45
C LYS A 43 -9.87 21.27 -19.60
N LEU A 44 -9.85 19.94 -19.67
CA LEU A 44 -9.24 19.22 -20.79
C LEU A 44 -9.80 19.64 -22.16
N ALA A 45 -11.07 20.06 -22.24
CA ALA A 45 -11.65 20.56 -23.49
C ALA A 45 -11.10 21.96 -23.87
N GLY A 46 -10.67 22.76 -22.87
CA GLY A 46 -10.04 24.07 -23.07
C GLY A 46 -8.53 24.02 -23.24
N ASP A 47 -7.89 22.95 -22.77
CA ASP A 47 -6.42 22.78 -22.77
C ASP A 47 -5.87 22.27 -24.12
N GLU A 48 -6.72 22.20 -25.16
CA GLU A 48 -6.35 21.69 -26.50
C GLU A 48 -5.70 20.30 -26.48
N ALA A 49 -6.06 19.46 -25.48
CA ALA A 49 -5.56 18.09 -25.35
C ALA A 49 -5.79 17.29 -26.64
N ASP A 50 -4.78 16.58 -27.10
CA ASP A 50 -4.88 15.80 -28.32
C ASP A 50 -5.74 14.53 -28.13
N ARG A 51 -6.05 13.85 -29.25
CA ARG A 51 -6.87 12.63 -29.20
C ARG A 51 -6.20 11.50 -28.43
N LEU A 52 -4.87 11.45 -28.35
CA LEU A 52 -4.13 10.43 -27.60
C LEU A 52 -4.24 10.69 -26.12
N ASP A 53 -4.06 11.93 -25.67
CA ASP A 53 -4.19 12.36 -24.29
C ASP A 53 -5.59 12.04 -23.74
N LEU A 54 -6.62 12.37 -24.53
CA LEU A 54 -8.01 12.05 -24.16
C LEU A 54 -8.28 10.53 -24.12
N LYS A 55 -7.66 9.74 -24.99
CA LYS A 55 -7.76 8.27 -24.95
C LYS A 55 -7.08 7.69 -23.71
N ILE A 56 -5.92 8.22 -23.29
CA ILE A 56 -5.21 7.77 -22.11
C ILE A 56 -6.04 8.08 -20.88
N THR A 57 -6.48 9.33 -20.71
CA THR A 57 -7.29 9.78 -19.57
C THR A 57 -8.59 8.99 -19.46
N ASN A 58 -9.33 8.84 -20.55
CA ASN A 58 -10.60 8.08 -20.57
C ASN A 58 -10.39 6.60 -20.22
N ALA A 59 -9.33 5.96 -20.73
CA ALA A 59 -9.06 4.57 -20.40
C ALA A 59 -8.65 4.42 -18.94
N ALA A 60 -7.75 5.28 -18.43
CA ALA A 60 -7.31 5.27 -17.05
C ALA A 60 -8.49 5.41 -16.06
N LEU A 61 -9.39 6.37 -16.31
CA LEU A 61 -10.58 6.57 -15.46
C LEU A 61 -11.50 5.36 -15.47
N LYS A 62 -11.72 4.73 -16.63
CA LYS A 62 -12.53 3.50 -16.75
C LYS A 62 -11.90 2.33 -16.02
N GLU A 63 -10.60 2.11 -16.20
CA GLU A 63 -9.84 1.04 -15.57
C GLU A 63 -9.85 1.17 -14.04
N MET A 64 -9.60 2.38 -13.52
CA MET A 64 -9.69 2.65 -12.08
C MET A 64 -11.09 2.39 -11.55
N ARG A 65 -12.16 2.86 -12.24
CA ARG A 65 -13.53 2.63 -11.82
C ARG A 65 -13.89 1.14 -11.78
N GLU A 66 -13.46 0.36 -12.77
CA GLU A 66 -13.68 -1.08 -12.83
C GLU A 66 -12.95 -1.79 -11.68
N ALA A 67 -11.70 -1.39 -11.39
CA ALA A 67 -10.95 -1.92 -10.26
C ALA A 67 -11.60 -1.56 -8.91
N PHE A 68 -12.03 -0.32 -8.71
CA PHE A 68 -12.74 0.07 -7.49
C PHE A 68 -14.01 -0.77 -7.26
N ASN A 69 -14.75 -1.09 -8.33
CA ASN A 69 -15.89 -1.99 -8.23
C ASN A 69 -15.49 -3.42 -7.87
N LEU A 70 -14.38 -3.94 -8.44
CA LEU A 70 -13.86 -5.26 -8.11
C LEU A 70 -13.49 -5.36 -6.62
N PHE A 71 -12.80 -4.36 -6.09
CA PHE A 71 -12.30 -4.37 -4.71
C PHE A 71 -13.35 -3.93 -3.66
N ALA A 72 -14.42 -3.26 -4.07
CA ALA A 72 -15.42 -2.72 -3.15
C ALA A 72 -16.01 -3.75 -2.14
N PRO A 73 -16.35 -4.99 -2.55
CA PRO A 73 -16.86 -6.01 -1.61
C PRO A 73 -15.80 -6.49 -0.59
N TYR A 74 -14.52 -6.25 -0.89
CA TYR A 74 -13.39 -6.77 -0.12
C TYR A 74 -12.62 -5.68 0.65
N ARG A 75 -13.22 -4.48 0.82
CA ARG A 75 -12.56 -3.35 1.51
C ARG A 75 -12.07 -3.72 2.91
N ASP A 76 -12.85 -4.52 3.60
CA ASP A 76 -12.61 -4.91 4.99
C ASP A 76 -11.85 -6.23 5.13
N VAL A 77 -11.34 -6.78 4.03
CA VAL A 77 -10.55 -8.01 4.04
C VAL A 77 -9.10 -7.67 3.71
N PRO A 78 -8.12 -8.06 4.56
CA PRO A 78 -6.72 -7.84 4.30
C PRO A 78 -6.26 -8.57 3.04
N LYS A 79 -5.36 -7.94 2.28
CA LYS A 79 -4.90 -8.47 0.99
C LYS A 79 -3.38 -8.46 0.92
N VAL A 80 -2.82 -9.50 0.32
CA VAL A 80 -1.40 -9.59 -0.03
C VAL A 80 -1.27 -9.65 -1.54
N THR A 81 -0.49 -8.75 -2.12
CA THR A 81 -0.11 -8.87 -3.53
C THR A 81 1.14 -9.75 -3.66
N ILE A 82 1.06 -10.76 -4.54
CA ILE A 82 2.18 -11.63 -4.89
C ILE A 82 2.70 -11.27 -6.28
N PHE A 83 3.99 -10.92 -6.34
CA PHE A 83 4.72 -10.64 -7.58
C PHE A 83 5.75 -11.74 -7.85
N GLY A 84 6.07 -11.99 -9.12
CA GLY A 84 7.11 -12.92 -9.52
C GLY A 84 7.08 -13.23 -11.02
N SER A 85 7.94 -14.14 -11.44
CA SER A 85 8.11 -14.50 -12.84
C SER A 85 6.87 -15.18 -13.44
N ALA A 86 6.42 -14.69 -14.59
CA ALA A 86 5.41 -15.35 -15.41
C ALA A 86 5.93 -16.63 -16.12
N ARG A 87 7.25 -16.91 -16.04
CA ARG A 87 7.90 -18.01 -16.74
C ARG A 87 8.19 -19.23 -15.84
N THR A 88 7.90 -19.13 -14.55
CA THR A 88 8.11 -20.23 -13.59
C THR A 88 7.14 -21.36 -13.90
N LEU A 89 7.67 -22.58 -14.05
CA LEU A 89 6.88 -23.75 -14.39
C LEU A 89 6.18 -24.33 -13.14
N PRO A 90 5.08 -25.10 -13.30
CA PRO A 90 4.32 -25.63 -12.17
C PRO A 90 5.08 -26.64 -11.27
N ASP A 91 6.13 -27.27 -11.78
CA ASP A 91 7.01 -28.21 -11.06
C ASP A 91 8.24 -27.51 -10.45
N ASP A 92 8.42 -26.23 -10.68
CA ASP A 92 9.50 -25.42 -10.11
C ASP A 92 9.30 -25.26 -8.59
N PRO A 93 10.36 -25.42 -7.77
CA PRO A 93 10.28 -25.19 -6.32
C PRO A 93 9.72 -23.81 -5.94
N LEU A 94 10.02 -22.77 -6.71
CA LEU A 94 9.44 -21.42 -6.48
C LEU A 94 7.92 -21.39 -6.67
N TYR A 95 7.41 -22.12 -7.66
CA TYR A 95 5.97 -22.24 -7.88
C TYR A 95 5.28 -22.93 -6.69
N LEU A 96 5.84 -24.07 -6.26
CA LEU A 96 5.31 -24.84 -5.14
C LEU A 96 5.34 -24.03 -3.85
N GLN A 97 6.44 -23.35 -3.55
CA GLN A 97 6.59 -22.51 -2.39
C GLN A 97 5.60 -21.32 -2.43
N THR A 98 5.39 -20.70 -3.60
CA THR A 98 4.41 -19.63 -3.76
C THR A 98 2.99 -20.10 -3.49
N ARG A 99 2.64 -21.30 -4.01
CA ARG A 99 1.34 -21.93 -3.77
C ARG A 99 1.12 -22.17 -2.27
N ASP A 100 2.14 -22.69 -1.58
CA ASP A 100 2.06 -23.01 -0.15
C ASP A 100 1.96 -21.73 0.69
N LEU A 101 2.70 -20.67 0.33
CA LEU A 101 2.57 -19.34 0.95
C LEU A 101 1.16 -18.76 0.76
N ALA A 102 0.64 -18.78 -0.46
CA ALA A 102 -0.70 -18.27 -0.75
C ALA A 102 -1.79 -19.06 -0.01
N SER A 103 -1.62 -20.38 0.12
CA SER A 103 -2.52 -21.23 0.89
C SER A 103 -2.50 -20.91 2.39
N ALA A 104 -1.33 -20.66 2.97
CA ALA A 104 -1.18 -20.27 4.38
C ALA A 104 -1.84 -18.91 4.67
N LEU A 105 -1.64 -17.92 3.79
CA LEU A 105 -2.26 -16.60 3.91
C LEU A 105 -3.79 -16.67 3.75
N ALA A 106 -4.28 -17.44 2.77
CA ALA A 106 -5.72 -17.64 2.55
C ALA A 106 -6.40 -18.36 3.71
N ALA A 107 -5.74 -19.36 4.31
CA ALA A 107 -6.22 -20.07 5.51
C ALA A 107 -6.39 -19.12 6.72
N ALA A 108 -5.64 -18.03 6.77
CA ALA A 108 -5.78 -16.96 7.76
C ALA A 108 -6.81 -15.89 7.36
N GLY A 109 -7.58 -16.09 6.28
CA GLY A 109 -8.64 -15.19 5.81
C GLY A 109 -8.15 -14.02 4.93
N TRP A 110 -6.89 -14.03 4.48
CA TRP A 110 -6.38 -13.01 3.57
C TRP A 110 -6.73 -13.31 2.13
N ILE A 111 -6.93 -12.25 1.35
CA ILE A 111 -7.08 -12.35 -0.10
C ILE A 111 -5.72 -12.20 -0.76
N ILE A 112 -5.45 -13.06 -1.74
CA ILE A 112 -4.27 -13.01 -2.58
C ILE A 112 -4.60 -12.24 -3.86
N VAL A 113 -3.87 -11.18 -4.09
CA VAL A 113 -3.97 -10.37 -5.31
C VAL A 113 -2.78 -10.70 -6.20
N THR A 114 -3.02 -10.96 -7.47
CA THR A 114 -1.96 -11.22 -8.45
C THR A 114 -2.20 -10.47 -9.76
N GLY A 115 -1.18 -10.47 -10.61
CA GLY A 115 -1.32 -9.96 -11.98
C GLY A 115 -2.13 -10.86 -12.91
N ALA A 116 -2.71 -11.96 -12.42
CA ALA A 116 -3.55 -12.92 -13.14
C ALA A 116 -2.90 -13.54 -14.41
N GLY A 117 -1.57 -13.53 -14.49
CA GLY A 117 -0.79 -14.21 -15.54
C GLY A 117 -0.37 -15.63 -15.14
N PRO A 118 0.45 -16.28 -15.96
CA PRO A 118 1.05 -17.60 -15.66
C PRO A 118 2.16 -17.51 -14.60
N GLY A 119 2.79 -18.63 -14.32
CA GLY A 119 3.94 -18.75 -13.42
C GLY A 119 3.58 -18.44 -11.96
N ILE A 120 4.34 -17.59 -11.30
CA ILE A 120 4.16 -17.25 -9.89
C ILE A 120 2.74 -16.70 -9.61
N MET A 121 2.18 -15.93 -10.52
CA MET A 121 0.80 -15.41 -10.38
C MET A 121 -0.24 -16.54 -10.38
N ALA A 122 -0.06 -17.54 -11.23
CA ALA A 122 -0.91 -18.73 -11.25
C ALA A 122 -0.73 -19.58 -9.99
N ALA A 123 0.50 -19.71 -9.48
CA ALA A 123 0.79 -20.40 -8.22
C ALA A 123 0.06 -19.75 -7.04
N GLY A 124 0.10 -18.40 -6.96
CA GLY A 124 -0.61 -17.64 -5.95
C GLY A 124 -2.12 -17.87 -5.97
N ALA A 125 -2.72 -17.77 -7.16
CA ALA A 125 -4.15 -18.03 -7.34
C ALA A 125 -4.54 -19.48 -7.01
N GLN A 126 -3.72 -20.45 -7.42
CA GLN A 126 -3.95 -21.86 -7.12
C GLN A 126 -3.88 -22.15 -5.61
N GLY A 127 -2.90 -21.60 -4.92
CA GLY A 127 -2.72 -21.79 -3.47
C GLY A 127 -3.84 -21.17 -2.66
N ALA A 128 -4.28 -19.96 -3.02
CA ALA A 128 -5.36 -19.26 -2.34
C ALA A 128 -6.74 -19.87 -2.62
N GLY A 129 -6.91 -20.48 -3.77
CA GLY A 129 -8.21 -20.96 -4.24
C GLY A 129 -9.12 -19.81 -4.72
N PRO A 130 -10.24 -20.13 -5.39
CA PRO A 130 -11.08 -19.13 -6.04
C PRO A 130 -11.69 -18.12 -5.06
N GLU A 131 -12.04 -18.53 -3.83
CA GLU A 131 -12.69 -17.67 -2.83
C GLU A 131 -11.75 -16.56 -2.32
N HIS A 132 -10.42 -16.78 -2.32
CA HIS A 132 -9.41 -15.90 -1.77
C HIS A 132 -8.46 -15.33 -2.83
N SER A 133 -8.86 -15.32 -4.11
CA SER A 133 -8.04 -14.80 -5.20
C SER A 133 -8.70 -13.63 -5.90
N LEU A 134 -7.94 -12.56 -6.17
CA LEU A 134 -8.32 -11.46 -7.04
C LEU A 134 -7.23 -11.22 -8.09
N GLY A 135 -7.63 -10.91 -9.32
CA GLY A 135 -6.74 -10.70 -10.44
C GLY A 135 -6.77 -9.26 -10.95
N VAL A 136 -5.59 -8.65 -11.13
CA VAL A 136 -5.43 -7.36 -11.82
C VAL A 136 -4.56 -7.59 -13.05
N ASN A 137 -5.19 -7.99 -14.13
CA ASN A 137 -4.52 -8.37 -15.38
C ASN A 137 -4.08 -7.16 -16.20
N ILE A 138 -3.09 -7.37 -17.07
CA ILE A 138 -2.69 -6.43 -18.13
C ILE A 138 -2.94 -7.07 -19.49
N ARG A 139 -3.51 -6.30 -20.40
CA ARG A 139 -3.71 -6.77 -21.78
C ARG A 139 -2.39 -6.75 -22.51
N LEU A 140 -1.75 -7.92 -22.64
CA LEU A 140 -0.57 -8.12 -23.46
C LEU A 140 -0.93 -8.85 -24.76
N PRO A 141 -0.30 -8.51 -25.90
CA PRO A 141 -0.63 -9.11 -27.20
C PRO A 141 -0.42 -10.64 -27.26
N PHE A 142 0.37 -11.20 -26.33
CA PHE A 142 0.82 -12.58 -26.35
C PHE A 142 0.45 -13.39 -25.11
N GLU A 143 -0.23 -12.80 -24.11
CA GLU A 143 -0.64 -13.50 -22.88
C GLU A 143 -2.15 -13.69 -22.87
N GLN A 144 -2.58 -14.93 -22.58
CA GLN A 144 -3.97 -15.21 -22.25
C GLN A 144 -4.17 -15.08 -20.74
N PRO A 145 -5.33 -14.61 -20.28
CA PRO A 145 -5.67 -14.60 -18.86
C PRO A 145 -5.56 -16.00 -18.27
N ASN A 146 -5.21 -16.09 -16.99
CA ASN A 146 -5.20 -17.38 -16.29
C ASN A 146 -6.63 -17.95 -16.25
N PRO A 147 -6.84 -19.21 -16.71
CA PRO A 147 -8.16 -19.86 -16.70
C PRO A 147 -8.86 -19.86 -15.33
N ALA A 148 -8.11 -19.79 -14.22
CA ALA A 148 -8.67 -19.70 -12.87
C ALA A 148 -9.58 -18.47 -12.65
N PHE A 149 -9.51 -17.47 -13.53
CA PHE A 149 -10.33 -16.25 -13.46
C PHE A 149 -11.35 -16.11 -14.59
N GLU A 150 -11.42 -17.07 -15.55
CA GLU A 150 -12.27 -16.93 -16.75
C GLU A 150 -13.78 -16.91 -16.48
N SER A 151 -14.23 -17.40 -15.33
CA SER A 151 -15.67 -17.53 -15.02
C SER A 151 -16.15 -16.59 -13.90
N ASP A 152 -15.34 -15.67 -13.41
CA ASP A 152 -15.63 -14.99 -12.15
C ASP A 152 -15.43 -13.46 -12.23
N ASN A 153 -16.31 -12.72 -11.54
CA ASN A 153 -16.21 -11.25 -11.35
C ASN A 153 -15.01 -10.84 -10.46
N ARG A 154 -13.93 -11.64 -10.44
CA ARG A 154 -12.72 -11.46 -9.62
C ARG A 154 -11.51 -11.04 -10.43
N LEU A 155 -11.72 -10.61 -11.66
CA LEU A 155 -10.69 -10.17 -12.57
C LEU A 155 -11.03 -8.80 -13.14
N VAL A 156 -10.08 -7.87 -13.07
CA VAL A 156 -10.08 -6.66 -13.89
C VAL A 156 -8.94 -6.71 -14.87
N THR A 157 -9.18 -6.30 -16.13
CA THR A 157 -8.15 -6.26 -17.17
C THR A 157 -7.87 -4.82 -17.57
N MET A 158 -6.63 -4.41 -17.42
CA MET A 158 -6.15 -3.07 -17.70
C MET A 158 -5.30 -3.01 -18.97
N LYS A 159 -5.24 -1.84 -19.58
CA LYS A 159 -4.41 -1.53 -20.72
C LYS A 159 -3.09 -0.88 -20.33
N TYR A 160 -3.11 -0.10 -19.25
CA TYR A 160 -1.96 0.68 -18.82
C TYR A 160 -1.31 0.10 -17.57
N PHE A 161 0.03 0.06 -17.56
CA PHE A 161 0.80 -0.42 -16.42
C PHE A 161 0.62 0.45 -15.18
N PHE A 162 0.54 1.77 -15.33
CA PHE A 162 0.43 2.67 -14.18
C PHE A 162 -0.89 2.50 -13.41
N THR A 163 -2.03 2.30 -14.08
CA THR A 163 -3.31 2.02 -13.43
C THR A 163 -3.28 0.67 -12.72
N ARG A 164 -2.68 -0.34 -13.37
CA ARG A 164 -2.51 -1.68 -12.80
C ARG A 164 -1.65 -1.65 -11.54
N LYS A 165 -0.47 -1.04 -11.59
CA LYS A 165 0.43 -0.91 -10.46
C LYS A 165 -0.22 -0.20 -9.28
N LEU A 166 -0.90 0.92 -9.54
CA LEU A 166 -1.64 1.64 -8.52
C LEU A 166 -2.61 0.72 -7.78
N MET A 167 -3.37 -0.12 -8.49
CA MET A 167 -4.36 -1.02 -7.87
C MET A 167 -3.70 -2.16 -7.10
N LEU A 168 -2.63 -2.78 -7.63
CA LEU A 168 -1.89 -3.84 -6.95
C LEU A 168 -1.28 -3.35 -5.63
N MET A 169 -0.85 -2.09 -5.57
CA MET A 169 -0.24 -1.50 -4.38
C MET A 169 -1.28 -0.96 -3.41
N LYS A 170 -2.18 -0.10 -3.89
CA LYS A 170 -3.20 0.58 -3.06
C LYS A 170 -4.12 -0.39 -2.30
N GLU A 171 -4.48 -1.49 -2.92
CA GLU A 171 -5.46 -2.42 -2.36
C GLU A 171 -4.84 -3.47 -1.41
N SER A 172 -3.51 -3.47 -1.25
CA SER A 172 -2.81 -4.50 -0.48
C SER A 172 -2.19 -3.97 0.80
N ALA A 173 -2.27 -4.80 1.83
CA ALA A 173 -1.71 -4.55 3.15
C ALA A 173 -0.30 -5.16 3.32
N GLY A 174 0.11 -6.04 2.39
CA GLY A 174 1.43 -6.66 2.40
C GLY A 174 1.81 -7.16 1.01
N PHE A 175 3.08 -7.44 0.84
CA PHE A 175 3.65 -7.81 -0.45
C PHE A 175 4.61 -8.97 -0.30
N ALA A 176 4.42 -10.00 -1.11
CA ALA A 176 5.34 -11.12 -1.24
C ALA A 176 5.90 -11.15 -2.66
N VAL A 177 7.22 -11.15 -2.79
CA VAL A 177 7.88 -11.04 -4.08
C VAL A 177 8.84 -12.20 -4.29
N LEU A 178 8.57 -13.01 -5.29
CA LEU A 178 9.40 -14.13 -5.73
C LEU A 178 10.34 -13.67 -6.83
N PRO A 179 11.45 -14.38 -7.09
CA PRO A 179 12.34 -14.10 -8.21
C PRO A 179 11.61 -13.89 -9.54
N GLY A 180 11.98 -12.86 -10.29
CA GLY A 180 11.31 -12.52 -11.53
C GLY A 180 12.13 -11.62 -12.45
N GLY A 181 11.52 -11.20 -13.55
CA GLY A 181 12.14 -10.33 -14.54
C GLY A 181 12.00 -8.84 -14.22
N PHE A 182 12.15 -8.01 -15.26
CA PHE A 182 12.10 -6.55 -15.13
C PHE A 182 10.78 -6.04 -14.54
N GLY A 183 9.63 -6.65 -14.88
CA GLY A 183 8.34 -6.25 -14.31
C GLY A 183 8.31 -6.46 -12.79
N THR A 184 8.81 -7.61 -12.30
CA THR A 184 8.89 -7.89 -10.87
C THR A 184 9.81 -6.91 -10.14
N LEU A 185 10.97 -6.60 -10.72
CA LEU A 185 11.89 -5.61 -10.14
C LEU A 185 11.32 -4.19 -10.19
N ASP A 186 10.56 -3.85 -11.22
CA ASP A 186 9.86 -2.60 -11.37
C ASP A 186 8.82 -2.39 -10.24
N GLU A 187 8.03 -3.42 -9.90
CA GLU A 187 7.14 -3.37 -8.74
C GLU A 187 7.89 -3.26 -7.40
N VAL A 188 9.01 -3.97 -7.23
CA VAL A 188 9.83 -3.88 -6.01
C VAL A 188 10.38 -2.48 -5.80
N PHE A 189 10.97 -1.89 -6.83
CA PHE A 189 11.56 -0.55 -6.72
C PHE A 189 10.49 0.54 -6.55
N GLU A 190 9.31 0.39 -7.14
CA GLU A 190 8.21 1.32 -6.90
C GLU A 190 7.70 1.22 -5.45
N LEU A 191 7.48 0.02 -4.92
CA LEU A 191 7.11 -0.18 -3.51
C LEU A 191 8.13 0.46 -2.56
N LEU A 192 9.42 0.18 -2.78
CA LEU A 192 10.49 0.77 -1.98
C LEU A 192 10.48 2.29 -2.05
N THR A 193 10.31 2.87 -3.25
CA THR A 193 10.23 4.32 -3.44
C THR A 193 9.02 4.92 -2.72
N LEU A 194 7.85 4.29 -2.82
CA LEU A 194 6.64 4.76 -2.15
C LEU A 194 6.76 4.74 -0.62
N LEU A 195 7.33 3.67 -0.06
CA LEU A 195 7.56 3.55 1.38
C LEU A 195 8.65 4.50 1.86
N GLN A 196 9.79 4.58 1.16
CA GLN A 196 10.91 5.46 1.49
C GLN A 196 10.51 6.94 1.49
N THR A 197 9.64 7.33 0.56
CA THR A 197 9.19 8.72 0.43
C THR A 197 7.93 9.04 1.23
N GLY A 198 7.37 8.06 1.95
CA GLY A 198 6.11 8.22 2.70
C GLY A 198 4.88 8.46 1.82
N LYS A 199 4.94 8.10 0.54
CA LYS A 199 3.79 8.16 -0.37
C LYS A 199 2.85 6.97 -0.22
N ALA A 200 3.31 5.90 0.43
CA ALA A 200 2.46 4.82 0.93
C ALA A 200 2.65 4.66 2.45
N ALA A 201 1.62 4.21 3.14
CA ALA A 201 1.71 3.83 4.55
C ALA A 201 2.66 2.63 4.71
N PRO A 202 3.37 2.51 5.86
CA PRO A 202 4.24 1.36 6.12
C PRO A 202 3.52 0.03 5.95
N ALA A 203 4.15 -0.89 5.22
CA ALA A 203 3.64 -2.22 4.92
C ALA A 203 4.79 -3.24 4.89
N PRO A 204 4.56 -4.53 5.21
CA PRO A 204 5.56 -5.57 5.09
C PRO A 204 5.82 -5.92 3.62
N ILE A 205 7.10 -5.93 3.22
CA ILE A 205 7.55 -6.45 1.93
C ILE A 205 8.45 -7.64 2.21
N VAL A 206 8.05 -8.82 1.75
CA VAL A 206 8.82 -10.05 1.90
C VAL A 206 9.35 -10.51 0.55
N LEU A 207 10.67 -10.53 0.41
CA LEU A 207 11.37 -11.08 -0.75
C LEU A 207 11.61 -12.56 -0.48
N VAL A 208 10.83 -13.42 -1.14
CA VAL A 208 10.80 -14.86 -0.87
C VAL A 208 11.65 -15.60 -1.90
N GLU A 209 12.50 -16.50 -1.43
CA GLU A 209 13.40 -17.33 -2.23
C GLU A 209 13.19 -18.82 -1.84
N VAL A 210 13.63 -19.74 -2.67
CA VAL A 210 13.71 -21.14 -2.25
C VAL A 210 14.93 -21.36 -1.36
N PRO A 211 14.95 -22.39 -0.49
CA PRO A 211 16.11 -22.73 0.30
C PRO A 211 17.37 -22.90 -0.57
N GLY A 212 18.43 -22.15 -0.23
CA GLY A 212 19.68 -22.11 -1.00
C GLY A 212 19.66 -21.22 -2.24
N GLY A 213 18.55 -20.58 -2.57
CA GLY A 213 18.46 -19.58 -3.64
C GLY A 213 19.34 -18.34 -3.37
N THR A 214 19.73 -17.66 -4.43
CA THR A 214 20.68 -16.54 -4.35
C THR A 214 20.19 -15.26 -5.00
N TYR A 215 19.02 -15.26 -5.62
CA TYR A 215 18.51 -14.14 -6.40
C TYR A 215 18.38 -12.88 -5.54
N TRP A 216 17.67 -12.94 -4.41
CA TRP A 216 17.48 -11.79 -3.53
C TRP A 216 18.73 -11.43 -2.75
N ARG A 217 19.62 -12.39 -2.44
CA ARG A 217 20.94 -12.12 -1.84
C ARG A 217 21.83 -11.32 -2.78
N HIS A 218 21.84 -11.63 -4.08
CA HIS A 218 22.59 -10.87 -5.09
C HIS A 218 21.97 -9.48 -5.30
N TRP A 219 20.65 -9.37 -5.30
CA TRP A 219 19.97 -8.09 -5.32
C TRP A 219 20.36 -7.22 -4.10
N GLU A 220 20.32 -7.79 -2.90
CA GLU A 220 20.74 -7.09 -1.68
C GLU A 220 22.20 -6.64 -1.74
N GLN A 221 23.11 -7.50 -2.21
CA GLN A 221 24.52 -7.14 -2.43
C GLN A 221 24.67 -5.99 -3.40
N PHE A 222 23.94 -5.99 -4.52
CA PHE A 222 23.92 -4.88 -5.45
C PHE A 222 23.45 -3.59 -4.78
N VAL A 223 22.33 -3.64 -4.06
CA VAL A 223 21.80 -2.45 -3.37
C VAL A 223 22.81 -1.93 -2.33
N ARG A 224 23.42 -2.80 -1.52
CA ARG A 224 24.43 -2.39 -0.53
C ARG A 224 25.66 -1.77 -1.17
N ASN A 225 26.21 -2.43 -2.19
CA ASN A 225 27.51 -2.07 -2.77
C ASN A 225 27.43 -0.90 -3.75
N GLU A 226 26.31 -0.75 -4.47
CA GLU A 226 26.19 0.22 -5.55
C GLU A 226 25.25 1.39 -5.19
N VAL A 227 24.24 1.15 -4.37
CA VAL A 227 23.23 2.16 -4.06
C VAL A 227 23.48 2.80 -2.70
N VAL A 228 23.59 2.01 -1.62
CA VAL A 228 23.85 2.50 -0.26
C VAL A 228 25.27 3.08 -0.17
N ALA A 229 26.27 2.36 -0.66
CA ALA A 229 27.67 2.79 -0.56
C ALA A 229 27.95 4.13 -1.28
N ARG A 230 27.10 4.50 -2.24
CA ARG A 230 27.17 5.80 -2.94
C ARG A 230 26.27 6.87 -2.32
N GLY A 231 25.58 6.57 -1.22
CA GLY A 231 24.67 7.50 -0.56
C GLY A 231 23.40 7.81 -1.38
N LEU A 232 22.99 6.93 -2.29
CA LEU A 232 21.77 7.11 -3.10
C LEU A 232 20.51 6.74 -2.32
N VAL A 233 20.64 5.89 -1.31
CA VAL A 233 19.63 5.58 -0.29
C VAL A 233 20.32 5.43 1.06
N SER A 234 19.59 5.52 2.16
CA SER A 234 20.14 5.32 3.49
C SER A 234 20.33 3.82 3.80
N PRO A 235 21.31 3.44 4.66
CA PRO A 235 21.46 2.05 5.10
C PRO A 235 20.19 1.49 5.76
N GLU A 236 19.46 2.33 6.45
CA GLU A 236 18.21 2.02 7.15
C GLU A 236 17.07 1.66 6.20
N ASP A 237 17.11 2.12 4.94
CA ASP A 237 16.09 1.78 3.94
C ASP A 237 16.06 0.29 3.59
N LEU A 238 17.15 -0.45 3.89
CA LEU A 238 17.15 -1.91 3.78
C LEU A 238 16.22 -2.61 4.78
N SER A 239 15.82 -1.94 5.86
CA SER A 239 14.81 -2.46 6.78
C SER A 239 13.39 -2.52 6.17
N LEU A 240 13.16 -1.83 5.06
CA LEU A 240 11.86 -1.84 4.36
C LEU A 240 11.50 -3.23 3.81
N VAL A 241 12.47 -4.12 3.63
CA VAL A 241 12.25 -5.48 3.13
C VAL A 241 12.75 -6.54 4.10
N ARG A 242 12.08 -7.70 4.08
CA ARG A 242 12.56 -8.94 4.69
C ARG A 242 12.87 -9.97 3.62
N ILE A 243 14.08 -10.54 3.64
CA ILE A 243 14.46 -11.65 2.74
C ILE A 243 14.34 -12.95 3.53
N THR A 244 13.65 -13.95 2.98
CA THR A 244 13.52 -15.28 3.59
C THR A 244 13.37 -16.38 2.53
N ASP A 245 13.74 -17.61 2.89
CA ASP A 245 13.54 -18.82 2.09
C ASP A 245 12.55 -19.79 2.74
N ASP A 246 11.86 -19.34 3.78
CA ASP A 246 10.89 -20.11 4.56
C ASP A 246 9.49 -19.49 4.52
N VAL A 247 8.48 -20.30 4.21
CA VAL A 247 7.07 -19.87 4.10
C VAL A 247 6.52 -19.43 5.45
N SER A 248 6.90 -20.09 6.55
CA SER A 248 6.44 -19.73 7.89
C SER A 248 6.98 -18.36 8.28
N ALA A 249 8.28 -18.14 8.06
CA ALA A 249 8.91 -16.84 8.32
C ALA A 249 8.31 -15.71 7.44
N ALA A 250 7.94 -16.02 6.19
CA ALA A 250 7.27 -15.06 5.32
C ALA A 250 5.87 -14.67 5.83
N THR A 251 5.09 -15.66 6.27
CA THR A 251 3.77 -15.45 6.87
C THR A 251 3.86 -14.71 8.20
N GLU A 252 4.81 -15.09 9.05
CA GLU A 252 5.06 -14.43 10.35
C GLU A 252 5.45 -12.96 10.18
N GLU A 253 6.25 -12.63 9.17
CA GLU A 253 6.60 -11.24 8.85
C GLU A 253 5.35 -10.43 8.46
N ILE A 254 4.50 -10.97 7.58
CA ILE A 254 3.28 -10.29 7.12
C ILE A 254 2.29 -10.11 8.29
N PHE A 255 2.06 -11.12 9.09
CA PHE A 255 1.12 -11.03 10.21
C PHE A 255 1.72 -10.25 11.40
N GLY A 256 3.00 -10.47 11.68
CA GLY A 256 3.72 -9.84 12.77
C GLY A 256 3.83 -8.32 12.63
N PHE A 257 3.84 -7.84 11.39
CA PHE A 257 3.84 -6.40 11.11
C PHE A 257 2.63 -5.68 11.75
N PHE A 258 1.49 -6.32 11.82
CA PHE A 258 0.26 -5.77 12.39
C PHE A 258 -0.01 -6.26 13.83
N ARG A 259 0.99 -6.82 14.52
CA ARG A 259 0.82 -7.36 15.87
C ARG A 259 0.38 -6.30 16.88
N ASN A 260 1.09 -5.18 16.92
CA ASN A 260 0.77 -4.01 17.74
C ASN A 260 0.50 -2.75 16.90
N TYR A 261 1.23 -2.59 15.81
CA TYR A 261 1.01 -1.51 14.86
C TYR A 261 -0.38 -1.64 14.21
N HIS A 262 -1.14 -0.56 14.17
CA HIS A 262 -2.42 -0.49 13.48
C HIS A 262 -2.32 0.39 12.22
N SER A 263 -2.01 1.66 12.39
CA SER A 263 -1.97 2.62 11.28
C SER A 263 -1.18 3.87 11.66
N ILE A 264 -0.89 4.71 10.68
CA ILE A 264 -0.34 6.05 10.89
C ILE A 264 -1.27 7.13 10.33
N ARG A 265 -1.16 8.33 10.91
CA ARG A 265 -1.78 9.54 10.38
C ARG A 265 -0.88 10.75 10.65
N TYR A 266 -0.80 11.66 9.69
CA TYR A 266 -0.19 12.97 9.91
C TYR A 266 -1.26 13.97 10.35
N VAL A 267 -1.06 14.56 11.53
CA VAL A 267 -1.92 15.60 12.09
C VAL A 267 -1.08 16.85 12.29
N GLY A 268 -1.22 17.83 11.43
CA GLY A 268 -0.34 19.00 11.39
C GLY A 268 1.12 18.58 11.19
N THR A 269 1.99 18.92 12.14
CA THR A 269 3.44 18.58 12.12
C THR A 269 3.78 17.27 12.82
N ARG A 270 2.80 16.54 13.31
CA ARG A 270 3.01 15.31 14.10
C ARG A 270 2.64 14.07 13.29
N LEU A 271 3.47 13.04 13.38
CA LEU A 271 3.12 11.69 13.02
C LEU A 271 2.47 11.02 14.24
N VAL A 272 1.26 10.52 14.07
CA VAL A 272 0.52 9.70 15.04
C VAL A 272 0.60 8.26 14.58
N ILE A 273 1.05 7.36 15.47
CA ILE A 273 1.08 5.91 15.25
C ILE A 273 0.05 5.29 16.19
N ARG A 274 -0.98 4.66 15.63
CA ARG A 274 -2.02 3.96 16.38
C ARG A 274 -1.58 2.53 16.66
N LEU A 275 -1.85 2.06 17.84
CA LEU A 275 -1.41 0.78 18.37
C LEU A 275 -2.61 -0.01 18.93
N ARG A 276 -2.46 -1.33 19.02
CA ARG A 276 -3.45 -2.20 19.68
C ARG A 276 -3.29 -2.19 21.19
N ALA A 277 -2.06 -2.08 21.68
CA ALA A 277 -1.72 -1.95 23.09
C ALA A 277 -0.77 -0.78 23.33
N ALA A 278 -0.99 -0.02 24.40
CA ALA A 278 -0.12 1.08 24.76
C ALA A 278 1.22 0.56 25.30
N PRO A 279 2.36 1.14 24.90
CA PRO A 279 3.64 0.86 25.55
C PRO A 279 3.62 1.32 27.01
N THR A 280 4.25 0.57 27.87
CA THR A 280 4.52 0.97 29.26
C THR A 280 5.47 2.17 29.30
N ARG A 281 5.60 2.80 30.47
CA ARG A 281 6.53 3.93 30.64
C ARG A 281 7.99 3.55 30.42
N SER A 282 8.41 2.32 30.79
CA SER A 282 9.76 1.81 30.55
C SER A 282 10.00 1.54 29.07
N GLU A 283 9.07 0.87 28.40
CA GLU A 283 9.14 0.60 26.97
C GLU A 283 9.19 1.90 26.16
N LEU A 284 8.41 2.91 26.54
CA LEU A 284 8.44 4.22 25.89
C LEU A 284 9.79 4.93 26.08
N ALA A 285 10.47 4.75 27.22
CA ALA A 285 11.83 5.26 27.43
C ALA A 285 12.82 4.54 26.51
N GLU A 286 12.77 3.20 26.43
CA GLU A 286 13.62 2.41 25.53
C GLU A 286 13.41 2.78 24.04
N LEU A 287 12.16 3.01 23.64
CA LEU A 287 11.85 3.49 22.27
C LEU A 287 12.47 4.87 22.00
N ASN A 288 12.46 5.77 22.99
CA ASN A 288 13.11 7.08 22.85
C ASN A 288 14.63 6.98 22.78
N ASP A 289 15.24 6.08 23.55
CA ASP A 289 16.68 5.84 23.51
C ASP A 289 17.12 5.25 22.14
N GLY A 290 16.29 4.37 21.57
CA GLY A 290 16.57 3.70 20.30
C GLY A 290 16.20 4.50 19.04
N PHE A 291 15.18 5.37 19.11
CA PHE A 291 14.56 6.02 17.94
C PHE A 291 14.34 7.52 18.10
N GLY A 292 14.91 8.16 19.13
CA GLY A 292 14.81 9.61 19.32
C GLY A 292 15.42 10.44 18.18
N ASP A 293 16.31 9.84 17.41
CA ASP A 293 16.98 10.42 16.25
C ASP A 293 16.05 10.81 15.10
N ILE A 294 14.87 10.16 14.98
CA ILE A 294 13.88 10.50 13.94
C ILE A 294 12.94 11.65 14.35
N CYS A 295 13.10 12.19 15.56
CA CYS A 295 12.33 13.33 16.03
C CYS A 295 13.02 14.65 15.69
N THR A 296 12.38 15.50 14.90
CA THR A 296 12.92 16.85 14.62
C THR A 296 12.91 17.76 15.84
N ARG A 297 12.02 17.49 16.79
CA ARG A 297 11.90 18.15 18.10
C ARG A 297 11.14 17.26 19.08
N GLY A 298 11.36 17.50 20.38
CA GLY A 298 10.66 16.74 21.42
C GLY A 298 11.12 15.28 21.47
N ARG A 299 10.18 14.39 21.66
CA ARG A 299 10.39 12.94 21.79
C ARG A 299 9.17 12.16 21.38
N ILE A 300 9.28 10.83 21.31
CA ILE A 300 8.15 9.91 21.15
C ILE A 300 7.36 9.92 22.48
N GLU A 301 6.07 10.19 22.41
CA GLU A 301 5.21 10.28 23.61
C GLU A 301 3.83 9.63 23.38
N SER A 302 3.23 9.10 24.46
CA SER A 302 1.83 8.70 24.41
C SER A 302 0.95 9.93 24.19
N ALA A 303 -0.06 9.82 23.35
CA ALA A 303 -0.92 10.94 22.99
C ALA A 303 -2.40 10.53 23.06
N PRO A 304 -3.31 11.44 23.42
CA PRO A 304 -4.74 11.25 23.22
C PRO A 304 -5.09 11.40 21.73
N PRO A 305 -6.32 10.99 21.33
CA PRO A 305 -6.84 11.32 20.00
C PRO A 305 -6.71 12.81 19.68
N GLN A 306 -6.18 13.13 18.51
CA GLN A 306 -6.01 14.51 18.08
C GLN A 306 -7.35 15.11 17.60
N PRO A 307 -7.53 16.45 17.58
CA PRO A 307 -8.82 17.07 17.19
C PRO A 307 -9.35 16.60 15.84
N ALA A 308 -8.50 16.42 14.84
CA ALA A 308 -8.88 15.95 13.53
C ALA A 308 -9.35 14.48 13.56
N GLU A 309 -8.74 13.64 14.40
CA GLU A 309 -9.18 12.26 14.61
C GLU A 309 -10.54 12.21 15.32
N VAL A 310 -10.75 13.09 16.32
CA VAL A 310 -12.03 13.20 17.03
C VAL A 310 -13.15 13.64 16.09
N SER A 311 -12.91 14.65 15.25
CA SER A 311 -13.90 15.12 14.27
C SER A 311 -14.23 14.09 13.21
N GLY A 312 -13.28 13.25 12.83
CA GLY A 312 -13.46 12.13 11.88
C GLY A 312 -14.01 10.85 12.52
N ASN A 313 -14.14 10.79 13.84
CA ASN A 313 -14.43 9.56 14.61
C ASN A 313 -13.46 8.42 14.24
N ASP A 314 -12.17 8.72 14.16
CA ASP A 314 -11.14 7.89 13.56
C ASP A 314 -10.38 7.11 14.65
N HIS A 315 -10.77 5.84 14.87
CA HIS A 315 -10.15 4.88 15.80
C HIS A 315 -9.87 5.44 17.22
N LEU A 316 -10.86 6.13 17.81
CA LEU A 316 -10.68 6.86 19.07
C LEU A 316 -10.36 5.96 20.28
N ASP A 317 -10.67 4.68 20.19
CA ASP A 317 -10.45 3.63 21.18
C ASP A 317 -9.01 3.09 21.17
N LEU A 318 -8.24 3.29 20.08
CA LEU A 318 -6.89 2.78 20.00
C LEU A 318 -5.90 3.64 20.77
N PRO A 319 -4.97 3.02 21.55
CA PRO A 319 -3.79 3.71 22.05
C PRO A 319 -2.94 4.28 20.92
N ARG A 320 -2.22 5.35 21.20
CA ARG A 320 -1.34 5.97 20.23
C ARG A 320 -0.12 6.61 20.84
N ILE A 321 0.94 6.64 20.03
CA ILE A 321 2.12 7.47 20.26
C ILE A 321 2.18 8.55 19.18
N ALA A 322 2.83 9.67 19.50
CA ALA A 322 3.01 10.75 18.57
C ALA A 322 4.42 11.33 18.66
N LEU A 323 4.95 11.78 17.53
CA LEU A 323 6.27 12.37 17.42
C LEU A 323 6.30 13.42 16.31
N HIS A 324 7.24 14.35 16.38
CA HIS A 324 7.54 15.25 15.27
C HIS A 324 8.56 14.56 14.35
N PHE A 325 8.04 13.76 13.43
CA PHE A 325 8.83 12.95 12.52
C PHE A 325 9.54 13.81 11.45
N ASP A 326 10.77 13.47 11.11
CA ASP A 326 11.59 14.19 10.13
C ASP A 326 11.15 14.04 8.67
N ARG A 327 10.21 13.14 8.39
CA ARG A 327 9.66 12.82 7.07
C ARG A 327 10.68 12.27 6.05
N ALA A 328 11.91 12.01 6.48
CA ALA A 328 12.97 11.46 5.63
C ALA A 328 13.40 10.05 6.05
N SER A 329 13.30 9.73 7.34
CA SER A 329 13.83 8.50 7.93
C SER A 329 12.81 7.34 7.93
N HIS A 330 12.17 7.04 6.78
CA HIS A 330 11.12 6.02 6.72
C HIS A 330 11.65 4.59 6.98
N GLY A 331 12.91 4.28 6.64
CA GLY A 331 13.55 3.03 7.06
C GLY A 331 13.67 2.91 8.59
N ARG A 332 13.98 4.02 9.28
CA ARG A 332 13.98 4.07 10.75
C ARG A 332 12.56 3.99 11.33
N LEU A 333 11.56 4.59 10.66
CA LEU A 333 10.15 4.44 11.04
C LEU A 333 9.70 2.97 10.94
N ARG A 334 10.14 2.25 9.90
CA ARG A 334 9.90 0.81 9.79
C ARG A 334 10.51 0.05 10.98
N ALA A 335 11.75 0.34 11.33
CA ALA A 335 12.41 -0.27 12.48
C ALA A 335 11.70 0.07 13.82
N LEU A 336 11.19 1.29 13.98
CA LEU A 336 10.34 1.65 15.12
C LEU A 336 9.06 0.82 15.18
N ILE A 337 8.40 0.59 14.04
CA ILE A 337 7.20 -0.26 13.97
C ILE A 337 7.55 -1.70 14.38
N ASP A 338 8.67 -2.24 13.91
CA ASP A 338 9.13 -3.58 14.30
C ASP A 338 9.42 -3.66 15.80
N ALA A 339 10.04 -2.63 16.38
CA ALA A 339 10.25 -2.54 17.82
C ALA A 339 8.93 -2.48 18.60
N LEU A 340 7.96 -1.68 18.13
CA LEU A 340 6.60 -1.61 18.72
C LEU A 340 5.87 -2.95 18.70
N ASN A 341 6.03 -3.71 17.61
CA ASN A 341 5.48 -5.06 17.48
C ASN A 341 6.20 -6.09 18.39
N GLY A 342 7.46 -5.85 18.70
CA GLY A 342 8.29 -6.68 19.58
C GLY A 342 8.14 -6.42 21.08
N LEU A 343 7.41 -5.38 21.49
CA LEU A 343 7.28 -5.01 22.90
C LEU A 343 6.63 -6.13 23.73
N PRO A 344 7.05 -6.33 24.99
CA PRO A 344 6.37 -7.23 25.91
C PRO A 344 4.87 -6.89 26.13
N SER A 345 4.51 -5.61 26.05
CA SER A 345 3.12 -5.13 26.13
C SER A 345 2.31 -5.38 24.85
N ALA A 346 2.96 -5.74 23.72
CA ALA A 346 2.25 -6.03 22.49
C ALA A 346 1.34 -7.26 22.65
N PRO A 347 0.14 -7.27 22.03
CA PRO A 347 -0.75 -8.42 22.12
C PRO A 347 -0.11 -9.68 21.50
N PRO A 348 -0.59 -10.89 21.85
CA PRO A 348 -0.17 -12.11 21.15
C PRO A 348 -0.39 -11.97 19.64
N LEU A 349 0.42 -12.67 18.84
CA LEU A 349 0.22 -12.74 17.40
C LEU A 349 -1.15 -13.38 17.13
N ALA A 350 -2.04 -12.61 16.55
CA ALA A 350 -3.35 -13.05 16.09
C ALA A 350 -3.48 -12.74 14.59
N ALA A 351 -4.47 -13.33 13.92
CA ALA A 351 -4.81 -12.89 12.58
C ALA A 351 -5.07 -11.37 12.62
N PRO A 352 -4.48 -10.60 11.71
CA PRO A 352 -4.64 -9.14 11.72
C PRO A 352 -6.10 -8.75 11.58
N ASP A 353 -6.51 -7.76 12.36
CA ASP A 353 -7.78 -7.10 12.20
C ASP A 353 -7.85 -6.45 10.81
N PRO A 354 -8.95 -6.65 10.07
CA PRO A 354 -9.17 -6.04 8.76
C PRO A 354 -8.89 -4.53 8.72
N ASP A 355 -9.24 -3.80 9.77
CA ASP A 355 -9.07 -2.34 9.81
C ASP A 355 -7.61 -1.89 9.81
N SER A 356 -6.70 -2.63 10.46
CA SER A 356 -5.28 -2.29 10.43
C SER A 356 -4.64 -2.52 9.05
N ALA A 357 -5.16 -3.48 8.31
CA ALA A 357 -4.67 -3.83 6.99
C ALA A 357 -5.19 -2.90 5.88
N LYS A 358 -6.24 -2.11 6.12
CA LYS A 358 -6.77 -1.15 5.13
C LYS A 358 -5.82 0.01 4.83
N ALA A 359 -5.05 0.42 5.81
CA ALA A 359 -4.22 1.62 5.71
C ALA A 359 -2.88 1.39 5.02
N ALA A 360 -2.45 0.13 4.94
CA ALA A 360 -1.18 -0.23 4.35
C ALA A 360 -1.19 -0.04 2.83
N GLY A 361 -0.47 0.32 2.05
CA GLY A 361 -0.53 0.48 0.57
C GLY A 361 -1.26 1.72 0.06
N SER A 362 -2.03 2.40 0.90
CA SER A 362 -2.60 3.71 0.57
C SER A 362 -1.72 4.83 1.13
N PRO A 363 -1.72 6.04 0.54
CA PRO A 363 -1.06 7.18 1.16
C PRO A 363 -1.57 7.37 2.59
N PRO A 364 -0.70 7.69 3.56
CA PRO A 364 -1.13 8.01 4.91
C PRO A 364 -2.07 9.21 4.89
N GLU A 365 -3.11 9.19 5.71
CA GLU A 365 -4.00 10.32 5.84
C GLU A 365 -3.20 11.55 6.32
N VAL A 366 -3.34 12.64 5.58
CA VAL A 366 -2.69 13.93 5.86
C VAL A 366 -3.79 14.96 6.01
N ASP A 367 -3.84 15.66 7.14
CA ASP A 367 -4.75 16.78 7.27
C ASP A 367 -4.32 17.92 6.33
N ALA A 368 -5.31 18.62 5.75
CA ALA A 368 -5.09 19.66 4.74
C ALA A 368 -4.10 20.77 5.17
N ASP A 369 -3.90 20.95 6.47
CA ASP A 369 -2.94 21.93 7.02
C ASP A 369 -1.49 21.39 7.08
N ALA A 370 -1.26 20.10 6.83
CA ALA A 370 0.07 19.50 6.92
C ALA A 370 0.92 19.72 5.65
N ASP A 371 0.29 19.99 4.51
CA ASP A 371 0.98 20.22 3.23
C ASP A 371 1.49 21.68 3.08
N THR A 372 1.15 22.57 4.01
CA THR A 372 1.55 24.00 3.95
C THR A 372 2.88 24.31 4.62
N VAL A 373 3.57 23.35 5.20
CA VAL A 373 4.96 23.52 5.65
C VAL A 373 5.88 23.39 4.43
N THR A 374 5.83 24.39 3.54
CA THR A 374 6.86 24.60 2.53
C THR A 374 8.18 24.92 3.20
N ALA A 375 9.23 24.33 2.66
CA ALA A 375 10.61 24.68 2.95
C ALA A 375 10.80 26.22 2.90
N ASP A 376 11.20 26.81 4.01
CA ASP A 376 12.00 28.03 4.09
C ASP A 376 13.47 27.65 4.12
#